data_2fd46464094e1e7e310758b394646f88
#
_entry.id   2fd46464094e1e7e310758b394646f88
#
_cell.length_a   1.000
_cell.length_b   1.000
_cell.length_c   1.000
_cell.angle_alpha   90.00
_cell.angle_beta   90.00
_cell.angle_gamma   90.00
#
_symmetry.space_group_name_H-M   'P 1'
#
loop_
_entity.id
_entity.type
_entity.pdbx_description
1 polymer ?
#
loop_
_entity_poly.entity_id
_entity_poly.type
_entity_poly.pdbx_seq_one_letter_code
_entity_poly.pdbx_strand_id
1 'polypeptide(L)'
;MRYLPTAPSEDRALLDAIGVDRAEDLLQGIPSHLRLARELDLPGQLSEQEVLRQMAGLAAMNTAFSSRFLGAGAYDHFVPAAVDQMISRQEWFTAYTPYQPEISQGTLQHLFEYQTLTCDLTGLEVGNASLYDGGTSCVEAALMAVRLQKKRKTILISAGLHPHYQEVLCTNITPHEGLKLVVVKLKDGVTDLEDLALKLDGDVAAVLVGYPNFLGCVEDLPAIADVAHAAGALLVSVTQEALAFGWLEAPGKLGADLATGEAMSFGNRLNFGGPYLGFLAVKDSQKRELPGRVVGQTRDLDGQVGYVLTLTAREQHIRRDKATSNICSNQGLVALRANIYLQLAGPEGLQGLARQNVAKAQYLQSRLLELPDFSSPFQVPCFNEFVTRYRGDVPALQEACARAGILAGLDLAPYAPELEHCILWCATELNSREQIEQLVEVLARLSGPAGEA
;
A
#
# COMPACT_ATOMS: atom_id res chain seq x y z
N MET A 1 -32.25 -5.77 -26.64
CA MET A 1 -31.23 -5.80 -25.56
C MET A 1 -30.65 -7.20 -25.44
N ARG A 2 -29.33 -7.36 -25.43
CA ARG A 2 -28.66 -8.67 -25.47
C ARG A 2 -28.72 -9.47 -24.15
N TYR A 3 -29.15 -8.83 -23.06
CA TYR A 3 -29.14 -9.44 -21.72
C TYR A 3 -30.54 -9.68 -21.12
N LEU A 4 -31.60 -9.43 -21.88
CA LEU A 4 -32.93 -9.81 -21.46
C LEU A 4 -33.16 -11.29 -21.90
N PRO A 5 -33.46 -12.19 -20.98
CA PRO A 5 -33.59 -13.62 -21.26
C PRO A 5 -34.90 -13.99 -21.97
N THR A 6 -35.80 -13.03 -22.19
CA THR A 6 -37.12 -13.27 -22.76
C THR A 6 -37.17 -13.01 -24.26
N ALA A 7 -37.85 -13.88 -24.99
CA ALA A 7 -38.23 -13.66 -26.38
C ALA A 7 -39.45 -12.71 -26.44
N PRO A 8 -39.68 -11.98 -27.57
CA PRO A 8 -40.85 -11.08 -27.68
C PRO A 8 -42.20 -11.74 -27.43
N SER A 9 -42.33 -13.07 -27.72
CA SER A 9 -43.51 -13.87 -27.41
C SER A 9 -43.71 -14.12 -25.91
N GLU A 10 -42.61 -14.24 -25.17
CA GLU A 10 -42.64 -14.40 -23.72
C GLU A 10 -42.96 -13.07 -23.02
N ASP A 11 -42.46 -11.95 -23.56
CA ASP A 11 -42.79 -10.62 -23.07
C ASP A 11 -44.32 -10.38 -23.09
N ARG A 12 -44.99 -10.81 -24.16
CA ARG A 12 -46.46 -10.72 -24.25
C ARG A 12 -47.16 -11.56 -23.19
N ALA A 13 -46.72 -12.80 -23.02
CA ALA A 13 -47.29 -13.70 -22.00
C ALA A 13 -47.13 -13.13 -20.57
N LEU A 14 -45.98 -12.48 -20.30
CA LEU A 14 -45.73 -11.81 -19.01
C LEU A 14 -46.67 -10.61 -18.81
N LEU A 15 -46.87 -9.76 -19.83
CA LEU A 15 -47.76 -8.62 -19.76
C LEU A 15 -49.21 -9.07 -19.58
N ASP A 16 -49.66 -10.10 -20.28
CA ASP A 16 -50.99 -10.70 -20.10
C ASP A 16 -51.19 -11.27 -18.67
N ALA A 17 -50.19 -11.93 -18.12
CA ALA A 17 -50.23 -12.45 -16.75
C ALA A 17 -50.31 -11.36 -15.69
N ILE A 18 -49.70 -10.19 -15.92
CA ILE A 18 -49.77 -9.01 -15.06
C ILE A 18 -51.07 -8.21 -15.28
N GLY A 19 -51.69 -8.36 -16.44
CA GLY A 19 -52.92 -7.66 -16.81
C GLY A 19 -52.68 -6.26 -17.36
N VAL A 20 -51.56 -6.03 -18.07
CA VAL A 20 -51.23 -4.76 -18.73
C VAL A 20 -50.97 -4.98 -20.22
N ASP A 21 -51.25 -4.00 -21.06
CA ASP A 21 -51.03 -4.10 -22.49
C ASP A 21 -49.57 -3.86 -22.89
N ARG A 22 -48.86 -3.01 -22.16
CA ARG A 22 -47.49 -2.56 -22.45
C ARG A 22 -46.67 -2.46 -21.16
N ALA A 23 -45.37 -2.58 -21.30
CA ALA A 23 -44.43 -2.43 -20.16
C ALA A 23 -44.49 -1.01 -19.56
N GLU A 24 -44.77 0.00 -20.38
CA GLU A 24 -44.93 1.39 -19.93
C GLU A 24 -46.10 1.57 -18.95
N ASP A 25 -47.11 0.70 -19.04
CA ASP A 25 -48.29 0.76 -18.18
C ASP A 25 -47.94 0.44 -16.72
N LEU A 26 -46.86 -0.30 -16.49
CA LEU A 26 -46.29 -0.56 -15.15
C LEU A 26 -45.72 0.71 -14.50
N LEU A 27 -45.43 1.73 -15.28
CA LEU A 27 -44.86 3.00 -14.83
C LEU A 27 -45.93 4.06 -14.50
N GLN A 28 -47.22 3.72 -14.53
CA GLN A 28 -48.32 4.68 -14.31
C GLN A 28 -48.25 5.40 -12.94
N GLY A 29 -47.65 4.77 -11.93
CA GLY A 29 -47.40 5.39 -10.62
C GLY A 29 -46.39 6.55 -10.64
N ILE A 30 -45.64 6.73 -11.75
CA ILE A 30 -44.69 7.83 -11.92
C ILE A 30 -45.37 8.92 -12.78
N PRO A 31 -45.60 10.15 -12.27
CA PRO A 31 -46.19 11.25 -13.06
C PRO A 31 -45.47 11.47 -14.38
N SER A 32 -46.20 11.72 -15.45
CA SER A 32 -45.65 11.81 -16.82
C SER A 32 -44.56 12.87 -16.95
N HIS A 33 -44.67 13.99 -16.24
CA HIS A 33 -43.68 15.08 -16.27
C HIS A 33 -42.35 14.73 -15.59
N LEU A 34 -42.33 13.64 -14.79
CA LEU A 34 -41.12 13.11 -14.13
C LEU A 34 -40.48 11.97 -14.94
N ARG A 35 -41.15 11.46 -15.96
CA ARG A 35 -40.59 10.40 -16.79
C ARG A 35 -39.66 11.00 -17.84
N LEU A 36 -38.50 10.32 -18.01
CA LEU A 36 -37.57 10.69 -19.08
C LEU A 36 -38.22 10.42 -20.46
N ALA A 37 -38.55 11.48 -21.19
CA ALA A 37 -39.22 11.42 -22.50
C ALA A 37 -38.24 11.49 -23.70
N ARG A 38 -36.95 11.50 -23.42
CA ARG A 38 -35.88 11.57 -24.45
C ARG A 38 -34.91 10.40 -24.26
N GLU A 39 -34.20 10.06 -25.30
CA GLU A 39 -33.04 9.17 -25.18
C GLU A 39 -31.97 9.80 -24.31
N LEU A 40 -31.18 8.95 -23.66
CA LEU A 40 -30.01 9.40 -22.93
C LEU A 40 -29.00 9.99 -23.90
N ASP A 41 -28.37 11.09 -23.51
CA ASP A 41 -27.27 11.71 -24.27
C ASP A 41 -25.98 10.94 -24.01
N LEU A 42 -25.90 9.77 -24.64
CA LEU A 42 -24.74 8.87 -24.54
C LEU A 42 -24.10 8.71 -25.92
N PRO A 43 -22.77 8.54 -25.96
CA PRO A 43 -22.09 8.22 -27.23
C PRO A 43 -22.71 6.99 -27.90
N GLY A 44 -22.76 6.99 -29.20
CA GLY A 44 -23.23 5.85 -30.00
C GLY A 44 -22.35 4.61 -29.80
N GLN A 45 -22.89 3.45 -30.17
CA GLN A 45 -22.14 2.21 -30.11
C GLN A 45 -20.95 2.27 -31.08
N LEU A 46 -19.77 1.91 -30.57
CA LEU A 46 -18.54 1.80 -31.34
C LEU A 46 -18.23 0.31 -31.61
N SER A 47 -17.54 0.04 -32.70
CA SER A 47 -16.92 -1.26 -32.94
C SER A 47 -15.72 -1.47 -32.01
N GLU A 48 -15.31 -2.73 -31.80
CA GLU A 48 -14.12 -3.05 -30.99
C GLU A 48 -12.88 -2.30 -31.50
N GLN A 49 -12.67 -2.23 -32.83
CA GLN A 49 -11.56 -1.50 -33.43
C GLN A 49 -11.57 -0.02 -33.09
N GLU A 50 -12.74 0.62 -33.11
CA GLU A 50 -12.90 2.03 -32.77
C GLU A 50 -12.63 2.28 -31.29
N VAL A 51 -13.15 1.40 -30.40
CA VAL A 51 -12.88 1.48 -28.96
C VAL A 51 -11.37 1.35 -28.69
N LEU A 52 -10.71 0.34 -29.26
CA LEU A 52 -9.27 0.15 -29.10
C LEU A 52 -8.47 1.38 -29.56
N ARG A 53 -8.84 1.98 -30.72
CA ARG A 53 -8.20 3.18 -31.23
C ARG A 53 -8.41 4.39 -30.30
N GLN A 54 -9.62 4.58 -29.80
CA GLN A 54 -9.95 5.67 -28.88
C GLN A 54 -9.18 5.50 -27.55
N MET A 55 -9.17 4.31 -26.98
CA MET A 55 -8.44 4.02 -25.74
C MET A 55 -6.92 4.15 -25.90
N ALA A 56 -6.36 3.72 -27.04
CA ALA A 56 -4.95 3.94 -27.36
C ALA A 56 -4.63 5.45 -27.47
N GLY A 57 -5.53 6.22 -28.06
CA GLY A 57 -5.39 7.70 -28.14
C GLY A 57 -5.37 8.33 -26.74
N LEU A 58 -6.27 7.92 -25.84
CA LEU A 58 -6.28 8.40 -24.46
C LEU A 58 -5.01 7.98 -23.71
N ALA A 59 -4.56 6.73 -23.89
CA ALA A 59 -3.32 6.25 -23.28
C ALA A 59 -2.09 7.05 -23.75
N ALA A 60 -2.05 7.44 -25.05
CA ALA A 60 -0.96 8.23 -25.60
C ALA A 60 -0.89 9.67 -25.08
N MET A 61 -1.92 10.17 -24.39
CA MET A 61 -1.90 11.47 -23.73
C MET A 61 -1.08 11.48 -22.43
N ASN A 62 -0.75 10.31 -21.88
CA ASN A 62 0.11 10.21 -20.70
C ASN A 62 1.56 10.48 -21.08
N THR A 63 2.28 11.19 -20.20
CA THR A 63 3.71 11.40 -20.36
C THR A 63 4.48 10.13 -19.96
N ALA A 64 5.22 9.55 -20.92
CA ALA A 64 6.11 8.44 -20.67
C ALA A 64 7.51 8.95 -20.32
N PHE A 65 7.97 8.73 -19.10
CA PHE A 65 9.32 9.06 -18.65
C PHE A 65 10.28 7.89 -18.93
N SER A 66 11.47 8.20 -19.43
CA SER A 66 12.55 7.21 -19.68
C SER A 66 13.19 6.72 -18.38
N SER A 67 13.20 7.55 -17.35
CA SER A 67 13.68 7.22 -16.01
C SER A 67 12.84 7.91 -14.94
N ARG A 68 12.74 7.27 -13.78
CA ARG A 68 11.93 7.74 -12.65
C ARG A 68 12.77 7.68 -11.38
N PHE A 69 12.72 8.79 -10.62
CA PHE A 69 13.38 8.93 -9.33
C PHE A 69 12.37 9.37 -8.24
N LEU A 70 11.09 9.16 -8.52
CA LEU A 70 9.97 9.35 -7.61
C LEU A 70 9.65 8.03 -6.93
N GLY A 71 9.47 8.06 -5.61
CA GLY A 71 9.04 6.95 -4.76
C GLY A 71 7.82 7.35 -3.94
N ALA A 72 8.05 7.74 -2.68
CA ALA A 72 7.01 8.25 -1.79
C ALA A 72 5.83 7.30 -1.59
N GLY A 73 6.13 6.02 -1.37
CA GLY A 73 5.13 4.98 -1.11
C GLY A 73 4.61 4.24 -2.35
N ALA A 74 5.09 4.60 -3.57
CA ALA A 74 4.75 3.90 -4.82
C ALA A 74 6.03 3.69 -5.63
N TYR A 75 6.52 2.45 -5.67
CA TYR A 75 7.84 2.12 -6.18
C TYR A 75 7.76 1.29 -7.45
N ASP A 76 8.62 1.62 -8.43
CA ASP A 76 8.73 0.87 -9.68
C ASP A 76 9.81 -0.21 -9.54
N HIS A 77 9.41 -1.47 -9.60
CA HIS A 77 10.30 -2.63 -9.45
C HIS A 77 10.15 -3.60 -10.62
N PHE A 78 11.19 -4.38 -10.86
CA PHE A 78 11.14 -5.44 -11.87
C PHE A 78 10.18 -6.55 -11.46
N VAL A 79 9.23 -6.85 -12.33
CA VAL A 79 8.31 -7.98 -12.15
C VAL A 79 8.60 -9.05 -13.18
N PRO A 80 9.01 -10.27 -12.76
CA PRO A 80 9.24 -11.39 -13.67
C PRO A 80 7.99 -11.74 -14.47
N ALA A 81 8.15 -12.05 -15.77
CA ALA A 81 7.04 -12.40 -16.66
C ALA A 81 6.23 -13.62 -16.16
N ALA A 82 6.87 -14.53 -15.41
CA ALA A 82 6.20 -15.67 -14.82
C ALA A 82 5.09 -15.28 -13.82
N VAL A 83 5.24 -14.15 -13.12
CA VAL A 83 4.21 -13.63 -12.19
C VAL A 83 2.93 -13.32 -12.96
N ASP A 84 3.03 -12.53 -14.04
CA ASP A 84 1.88 -12.15 -14.87
C ASP A 84 1.23 -13.38 -15.54
N GLN A 85 2.07 -14.32 -16.02
CA GLN A 85 1.60 -15.56 -16.63
C GLN A 85 0.81 -16.44 -15.66
N MET A 86 1.29 -16.57 -14.43
CA MET A 86 0.66 -17.43 -13.43
C MET A 86 -0.66 -16.85 -12.92
N ILE A 87 -0.73 -15.56 -12.65
CA ILE A 87 -1.96 -14.93 -12.14
C ILE A 87 -3.07 -14.82 -13.21
N SER A 88 -2.72 -14.84 -14.50
CA SER A 88 -3.70 -14.77 -15.59
C SER A 88 -4.45 -16.09 -15.85
N ARG A 89 -4.06 -17.17 -15.18
CA ARG A 89 -4.78 -18.46 -15.28
C ARG A 89 -6.17 -18.35 -14.67
N GLN A 90 -7.16 -18.94 -15.34
CA GLN A 90 -8.57 -18.83 -14.94
C GLN A 90 -8.84 -19.34 -13.53
N GLU A 91 -8.11 -20.36 -13.07
CA GLU A 91 -8.23 -20.94 -11.73
C GLU A 91 -8.01 -19.91 -10.61
N TRP A 92 -7.16 -18.92 -10.88
CA TRP A 92 -6.86 -17.82 -9.96
C TRP A 92 -7.66 -16.57 -10.26
N PHE A 93 -7.71 -16.19 -11.55
CA PHE A 93 -8.27 -14.91 -11.97
C PHE A 93 -9.76 -14.76 -11.67
N THR A 94 -10.50 -15.86 -11.74
CA THR A 94 -11.95 -15.89 -11.45
C THR A 94 -12.27 -16.34 -10.03
N ALA A 95 -11.26 -16.70 -9.22
CA ALA A 95 -11.48 -17.13 -7.85
C ALA A 95 -12.06 -15.98 -7.00
N TYR A 96 -13.04 -16.34 -6.16
CA TYR A 96 -13.63 -15.42 -5.18
C TYR A 96 -13.23 -15.85 -3.77
N THR A 97 -13.90 -15.36 -2.76
CA THR A 97 -13.65 -15.73 -1.38
C THR A 97 -13.80 -17.25 -1.16
N PRO A 98 -12.78 -17.92 -0.58
CA PRO A 98 -12.77 -19.37 -0.42
C PRO A 98 -13.60 -19.83 0.78
N TYR A 99 -14.93 -19.63 0.76
CA TYR A 99 -15.83 -20.05 1.84
C TYR A 99 -15.97 -21.55 1.97
N GLN A 100 -15.94 -22.26 0.83
CA GLN A 100 -16.04 -23.72 0.77
C GLN A 100 -14.66 -24.33 0.62
N PRO A 101 -14.05 -24.83 1.70
CA PRO A 101 -12.69 -25.38 1.66
C PRO A 101 -12.53 -26.51 0.63
N GLU A 102 -13.56 -27.32 0.45
CA GLU A 102 -13.57 -28.52 -0.40
C GLU A 102 -13.21 -28.22 -1.85
N ILE A 103 -13.59 -27.04 -2.36
CA ILE A 103 -13.34 -26.63 -3.75
C ILE A 103 -12.32 -25.50 -3.87
N SER A 104 -11.76 -25.03 -2.77
CA SER A 104 -10.90 -23.85 -2.73
C SER A 104 -9.52 -24.11 -2.12
N GLN A 105 -9.07 -25.37 -2.12
CA GLN A 105 -7.82 -25.76 -1.44
C GLN A 105 -6.60 -25.01 -1.98
N GLY A 106 -6.48 -24.83 -3.31
CA GLY A 106 -5.37 -24.10 -3.90
C GLY A 106 -5.38 -22.61 -3.48
N THR A 107 -6.55 -21.96 -3.45
CA THR A 107 -6.69 -20.58 -2.99
C THR A 107 -6.34 -20.44 -1.51
N LEU A 108 -6.81 -21.34 -0.67
CA LEU A 108 -6.50 -21.34 0.76
C LEU A 108 -5.01 -21.61 1.01
N GLN A 109 -4.42 -22.55 0.26
CA GLN A 109 -3.00 -22.88 0.38
C GLN A 109 -2.12 -21.67 0.08
N HIS A 110 -2.33 -20.99 -1.05
CA HIS A 110 -1.49 -19.81 -1.38
C HIS A 110 -1.65 -18.68 -0.37
N LEU A 111 -2.84 -18.50 0.23
CA LEU A 111 -3.05 -17.52 1.29
C LEU A 111 -2.30 -17.92 2.58
N PHE A 112 -2.30 -19.20 2.92
CA PHE A 112 -1.50 -19.71 4.04
C PHE A 112 0.01 -19.51 3.82
N GLU A 113 0.50 -19.77 2.61
CA GLU A 113 1.89 -19.51 2.21
C GLU A 113 2.23 -18.00 2.30
N TYR A 114 1.34 -17.12 1.83
CA TYR A 114 1.50 -15.68 1.96
C TYR A 114 1.59 -15.24 3.44
N GLN A 115 0.76 -15.79 4.31
CA GLN A 115 0.83 -15.55 5.76
C GLN A 115 2.19 -15.97 6.34
N THR A 116 2.69 -17.12 5.92
CA THR A 116 4.00 -17.64 6.35
C THR A 116 5.12 -16.70 5.92
N LEU A 117 5.14 -16.30 4.63
CA LEU A 117 6.13 -15.36 4.11
C LEU A 117 6.06 -14.00 4.83
N THR A 118 4.86 -13.51 5.14
CA THR A 118 4.70 -12.28 5.92
C THR A 118 5.28 -12.41 7.32
N CYS A 119 5.09 -13.56 7.98
CA CYS A 119 5.69 -13.85 9.28
C CYS A 119 7.21 -13.90 9.21
N ASP A 120 7.77 -14.59 8.22
CA ASP A 120 9.22 -14.72 8.02
C ASP A 120 9.87 -13.35 7.78
N LEU A 121 9.27 -12.51 6.94
CA LEU A 121 9.77 -11.17 6.64
C LEU A 121 9.69 -10.21 7.83
N THR A 122 8.62 -10.29 8.60
CA THR A 122 8.39 -9.39 9.74
C THR A 122 9.00 -9.86 11.05
N GLY A 123 9.37 -11.15 11.14
CA GLY A 123 9.86 -11.75 12.38
C GLY A 123 8.77 -11.89 13.46
N LEU A 124 7.50 -11.90 13.05
CA LEU A 124 6.34 -12.09 13.93
C LEU A 124 5.65 -13.43 13.61
N GLU A 125 4.77 -13.90 14.49
CA GLU A 125 4.38 -15.31 14.53
C GLU A 125 3.09 -15.60 13.75
N VAL A 126 2.19 -14.61 13.57
CA VAL A 126 0.91 -14.81 12.90
C VAL A 126 0.61 -13.65 11.97
N GLY A 127 0.45 -13.93 10.68
CA GLY A 127 -0.01 -13.00 9.65
C GLY A 127 -1.46 -13.27 9.24
N ASN A 128 -2.16 -12.26 8.72
CA ASN A 128 -3.46 -12.43 8.08
C ASN A 128 -3.32 -12.70 6.57
N ALA A 129 -4.44 -13.04 5.93
CA ALA A 129 -4.51 -13.34 4.49
C ALA A 129 -4.43 -12.09 3.59
N SER A 130 -3.92 -10.99 4.07
CA SER A 130 -3.82 -9.63 3.53
C SER A 130 -4.95 -8.69 3.94
N LEU A 131 -4.67 -7.41 3.78
CA LEU A 131 -5.62 -6.31 3.88
C LEU A 131 -5.64 -5.55 2.53
N TYR A 132 -6.42 -4.47 2.42
CA TYR A 132 -6.65 -3.82 1.13
C TYR A 132 -5.43 -3.05 0.62
N ASP A 133 -4.77 -2.32 1.52
CA ASP A 133 -3.56 -1.52 1.27
C ASP A 133 -2.85 -1.22 2.59
N GLY A 134 -1.67 -0.61 2.50
CA GLY A 134 -0.87 -0.25 3.67
C GLY A 134 -1.52 0.79 4.57
N GLY A 135 -2.24 1.77 4.02
CA GLY A 135 -2.95 2.78 4.81
C GLY A 135 -4.07 2.17 5.64
N THR A 136 -4.91 1.32 5.03
CA THR A 136 -5.96 0.55 5.72
C THR A 136 -5.35 -0.39 6.78
N SER A 137 -4.25 -1.05 6.43
CA SER A 137 -3.55 -1.96 7.35
C SER A 137 -3.00 -1.21 8.58
N CYS A 138 -2.50 0.00 8.37
CA CYS A 138 -2.01 0.86 9.44
C CYS A 138 -3.14 1.25 10.42
N VAL A 139 -4.32 1.61 9.91
CA VAL A 139 -5.52 1.87 10.74
C VAL A 139 -5.92 0.64 11.53
N GLU A 140 -5.99 -0.51 10.87
CA GLU A 140 -6.38 -1.76 11.53
C GLU A 140 -5.39 -2.17 12.63
N ALA A 141 -4.09 -1.95 12.42
CA ALA A 141 -3.07 -2.17 13.44
C ALA A 141 -3.23 -1.22 14.64
N ALA A 142 -3.51 0.06 14.40
CA ALA A 142 -3.77 1.05 15.43
C ALA A 142 -5.01 0.70 16.27
N LEU A 143 -6.13 0.36 15.63
CA LEU A 143 -7.38 -0.05 16.30
C LEU A 143 -7.18 -1.38 17.04
N MET A 144 -6.41 -2.31 16.48
CA MET A 144 -6.05 -3.56 17.16
C MET A 144 -5.24 -3.28 18.44
N ALA A 145 -4.27 -2.38 18.39
CA ALA A 145 -3.49 -2.01 19.57
C ALA A 145 -4.38 -1.44 20.69
N VAL A 146 -5.35 -0.60 20.34
CA VAL A 146 -6.35 -0.08 21.31
C VAL A 146 -7.17 -1.22 21.91
N ARG A 147 -7.63 -2.19 21.10
CA ARG A 147 -8.39 -3.36 21.60
C ARG A 147 -7.56 -4.20 22.56
N LEU A 148 -6.29 -4.42 22.26
CA LEU A 148 -5.35 -5.17 23.11
C LEU A 148 -5.12 -4.46 24.44
N GLN A 149 -5.04 -3.15 24.46
CA GLN A 149 -4.75 -2.32 25.64
C GLN A 149 -6.01 -1.92 26.45
N LYS A 150 -7.20 -2.24 25.98
CA LYS A 150 -8.55 -2.14 26.60
C LYS A 150 -8.93 -0.80 27.28
N LYS A 151 -8.02 -0.19 28.03
CA LYS A 151 -8.27 1.02 28.82
C LYS A 151 -7.57 2.26 28.25
N ARG A 152 -6.62 2.05 27.33
CA ARG A 152 -5.80 3.11 26.76
C ARG A 152 -6.40 3.62 25.46
N LYS A 153 -6.41 4.90 25.24
CA LYS A 153 -7.15 5.56 24.15
C LYS A 153 -6.31 6.48 23.28
N THR A 154 -5.07 6.69 23.64
CA THR A 154 -4.15 7.55 22.89
C THR A 154 -3.26 6.71 22.00
N ILE A 155 -3.14 7.11 20.74
CA ILE A 155 -2.25 6.53 19.75
C ILE A 155 -1.23 7.60 19.39
N LEU A 156 0.05 7.30 19.59
CA LEU A 156 1.14 8.15 19.12
C LEU A 156 1.55 7.74 17.73
N ILE A 157 1.76 8.69 16.83
CA ILE A 157 2.30 8.45 15.49
C ILE A 157 3.54 9.31 15.28
N SER A 158 4.60 8.74 14.71
CA SER A 158 5.75 9.50 14.26
C SER A 158 5.35 10.45 13.13
N ALA A 159 5.86 11.69 13.13
CA ALA A 159 5.74 12.58 11.99
C ALA A 159 6.47 12.04 10.73
N GLY A 160 7.35 11.05 10.90
CA GLY A 160 7.97 10.30 9.80
C GLY A 160 7.08 9.21 9.19
N LEU A 161 5.88 8.97 9.70
CA LEU A 161 4.91 8.12 9.04
C LEU A 161 4.42 8.79 7.75
N HIS A 162 4.15 8.00 6.70
CA HIS A 162 3.70 8.54 5.42
C HIS A 162 2.49 9.49 5.58
N PRO A 163 2.50 10.68 4.97
CA PRO A 163 1.43 11.67 5.14
C PRO A 163 0.03 11.14 4.84
N HIS A 164 -0.14 10.40 3.74
CA HIS A 164 -1.44 9.79 3.43
C HIS A 164 -1.88 8.76 4.48
N TYR A 165 -0.94 8.04 5.12
CA TYR A 165 -1.30 7.11 6.19
C TYR A 165 -1.74 7.87 7.44
N GLN A 166 -1.11 9.02 7.73
CA GLN A 166 -1.55 9.92 8.81
C GLN A 166 -2.97 10.44 8.55
N GLU A 167 -3.30 10.83 7.30
CA GLU A 167 -4.64 11.26 6.91
C GLU A 167 -5.67 10.14 7.03
N VAL A 168 -5.34 8.92 6.58
CA VAL A 168 -6.22 7.74 6.69
C VAL A 168 -6.44 7.39 8.17
N LEU A 169 -5.39 7.44 9.00
CA LEU A 169 -5.51 7.27 10.45
C LEU A 169 -6.44 8.33 11.05
N CYS A 170 -6.22 9.61 10.73
CA CYS A 170 -7.05 10.71 11.22
C CYS A 170 -8.52 10.51 10.85
N THR A 171 -8.80 10.17 9.59
CA THR A 171 -10.15 9.94 9.08
C THR A 171 -10.86 8.81 9.82
N ASN A 172 -10.14 7.72 10.14
CA ASN A 172 -10.73 6.54 10.75
C ASN A 172 -10.74 6.60 12.29
N ILE A 173 -9.75 7.22 12.93
CA ILE A 173 -9.66 7.26 14.40
C ILE A 173 -10.53 8.38 14.99
N THR A 174 -10.54 9.56 14.36
CA THR A 174 -11.26 10.74 14.88
C THR A 174 -12.76 10.51 15.16
N PRO A 175 -13.52 9.74 14.35
CA PRO A 175 -14.92 9.46 14.64
C PRO A 175 -15.14 8.57 15.86
N HIS A 176 -14.13 7.85 16.34
CA HIS A 176 -14.26 6.99 17.52
C HIS A 176 -14.20 7.84 18.80
N GLU A 177 -15.31 7.88 19.52
CA GLU A 177 -15.44 8.64 20.76
C GLU A 177 -14.36 8.26 21.79
N GLY A 178 -13.61 9.27 22.21
CA GLY A 178 -12.58 9.16 23.23
C GLY A 178 -11.21 8.66 22.72
N LEU A 179 -11.06 8.26 21.46
CA LEU A 179 -9.73 7.98 20.89
C LEU A 179 -9.01 9.28 20.53
N LYS A 180 -7.69 9.27 20.72
CA LYS A 180 -6.82 10.42 20.42
C LYS A 180 -5.66 9.96 19.54
N LEU A 181 -5.37 10.76 18.52
CA LEU A 181 -4.19 10.63 17.69
C LEU A 181 -3.25 11.79 17.98
N VAL A 182 -1.99 11.52 18.36
CA VAL A 182 -1.01 12.52 18.76
C VAL A 182 0.28 12.29 17.97
N VAL A 183 0.78 13.35 17.33
CA VAL A 183 2.00 13.28 16.50
C VAL A 183 3.23 13.46 17.37
N VAL A 184 4.23 12.60 17.22
CA VAL A 184 5.59 12.72 17.77
C VAL A 184 6.46 13.38 16.72
N LYS A 185 7.23 14.40 17.09
CA LYS A 185 8.09 15.17 16.20
C LYS A 185 9.26 14.35 15.67
N LEU A 186 9.87 14.84 14.60
CA LEU A 186 11.16 14.35 14.12
C LEU A 186 12.31 15.21 14.65
N LYS A 187 13.47 14.56 14.80
CA LYS A 187 14.77 15.17 15.02
C LYS A 187 15.76 14.51 14.07
N ASP A 188 16.43 15.30 13.25
CA ASP A 188 17.38 14.79 12.23
C ASP A 188 16.79 13.73 11.28
N GLY A 189 15.51 13.85 10.92
CA GLY A 189 14.83 12.95 9.99
C GLY A 189 14.28 11.66 10.60
N VAL A 190 14.44 11.43 11.89
CA VAL A 190 13.93 10.26 12.63
C VAL A 190 13.09 10.68 13.83
N THR A 191 12.34 9.74 14.39
CA THR A 191 11.46 9.99 15.56
C THR A 191 12.25 10.55 16.75
N ASP A 192 11.84 11.70 17.27
CA ASP A 192 12.47 12.32 18.44
C ASP A 192 12.11 11.55 19.72
N LEU A 193 13.09 10.84 20.28
CA LEU A 193 12.92 10.05 21.50
C LEU A 193 12.60 10.90 22.73
N GLU A 194 13.06 12.16 22.80
CA GLU A 194 12.75 13.06 23.88
C GLU A 194 11.27 13.50 23.82
N ASP A 195 10.79 13.88 22.62
CA ASP A 195 9.39 14.25 22.41
C ASP A 195 8.47 13.02 22.60
N LEU A 196 8.91 11.82 22.17
CA LEU A 196 8.20 10.56 22.42
C LEU A 196 8.05 10.31 23.92
N ALA A 197 9.14 10.38 24.68
CA ALA A 197 9.11 10.14 26.12
C ALA A 197 8.21 11.15 26.87
N LEU A 198 8.19 12.41 26.45
CA LEU A 198 7.31 13.45 27.01
C LEU A 198 5.81 13.20 26.73
N LYS A 199 5.47 12.52 25.65
CA LYS A 199 4.09 12.24 25.25
C LYS A 199 3.57 10.89 25.73
N LEU A 200 4.47 10.01 26.17
CA LEU A 200 4.11 8.71 26.72
C LEU A 200 3.55 8.84 28.13
N ASP A 201 2.33 8.37 28.31
CA ASP A 201 1.66 8.26 29.61
C ASP A 201 0.87 6.94 29.72
N GLY A 202 0.14 6.78 30.83
CA GLY A 202 -0.65 5.58 31.08
C GLY A 202 -1.87 5.39 30.16
N ASP A 203 -2.24 6.37 29.32
CA ASP A 203 -3.33 6.32 28.36
C ASP A 203 -2.87 5.94 26.94
N VAL A 204 -1.55 5.92 26.68
CA VAL A 204 -1.00 5.57 25.35
C VAL A 204 -1.10 4.06 25.10
N ALA A 205 -1.87 3.69 24.08
CA ALA A 205 -2.04 2.31 23.65
C ALA A 205 -0.88 1.82 22.76
N ALA A 206 -0.45 2.65 21.81
CA ALA A 206 0.59 2.29 20.87
C ALA A 206 1.35 3.50 20.32
N VAL A 207 2.55 3.23 19.83
CA VAL A 207 3.39 4.12 19.02
C VAL A 207 3.53 3.52 17.64
N LEU A 208 3.19 4.27 16.58
CA LEU A 208 3.32 3.87 15.18
C LEU A 208 4.50 4.59 14.54
N VAL A 209 5.40 3.83 13.91
CA VAL A 209 6.64 4.36 13.31
C VAL A 209 6.87 3.77 11.94
N GLY A 210 7.27 4.59 10.96
CA GLY A 210 7.67 4.14 9.63
C GLY A 210 9.02 3.42 9.67
N TYR A 211 9.18 2.31 8.96
CA TYR A 211 10.43 1.55 8.91
C TYR A 211 10.67 0.92 7.53
N PRO A 212 11.42 1.59 6.65
CA PRO A 212 11.89 2.98 6.72
C PRO A 212 10.76 3.98 6.84
N ASN A 213 11.05 5.21 7.30
CA ASN A 213 10.05 6.26 7.38
C ASN A 213 9.85 6.99 6.03
N PHE A 214 8.90 7.93 5.96
CA PHE A 214 8.55 8.67 4.74
C PHE A 214 9.72 9.45 4.12
N LEU A 215 10.69 9.85 4.92
CA LEU A 215 11.89 10.55 4.45
C LEU A 215 13.00 9.59 3.97
N GLY A 216 12.69 8.29 3.91
CA GLY A 216 13.64 7.23 3.56
C GLY A 216 14.58 6.82 4.70
N CYS A 217 14.52 7.51 5.83
CA CYS A 217 15.41 7.27 6.98
C CYS A 217 15.05 5.99 7.72
N VAL A 218 16.07 5.26 8.18
CA VAL A 218 15.92 4.04 8.97
C VAL A 218 15.85 4.40 10.45
N GLU A 219 14.71 4.12 11.08
CA GLU A 219 14.45 4.39 12.51
C GLU A 219 15.17 3.38 13.42
N ASP A 220 15.58 3.82 14.61
CA ASP A 220 16.10 2.95 15.68
C ASP A 220 14.92 2.29 16.43
N LEU A 221 14.35 1.23 15.85
CA LEU A 221 13.22 0.52 16.47
C LEU A 221 13.51 0.00 17.87
N PRO A 222 14.70 -0.58 18.19
CA PRO A 222 15.03 -0.99 19.55
C PRO A 222 14.93 0.15 20.57
N ALA A 223 15.50 1.31 20.28
CA ALA A 223 15.42 2.46 21.18
C ALA A 223 13.99 2.95 21.38
N ILE A 224 13.18 2.97 20.30
CA ILE A 224 11.78 3.34 20.37
C ILE A 224 10.96 2.30 21.15
N ALA A 225 11.23 1.00 20.94
CA ALA A 225 10.59 -0.08 21.67
C ALA A 225 10.84 0.01 23.17
N ASP A 226 12.08 0.24 23.58
CA ASP A 226 12.46 0.36 25.00
C ASP A 226 11.66 1.49 25.69
N VAL A 227 11.56 2.65 25.05
CA VAL A 227 10.83 3.80 25.58
C VAL A 227 9.31 3.53 25.60
N ALA A 228 8.73 2.96 24.55
CA ALA A 228 7.32 2.62 24.46
C ALA A 228 6.91 1.56 25.49
N HIS A 229 7.68 0.47 25.56
CA HIS A 229 7.41 -0.64 26.46
C HIS A 229 7.58 -0.27 27.93
N ALA A 230 8.52 0.62 28.29
CA ALA A 230 8.67 1.15 29.65
C ALA A 230 7.39 1.84 30.14
N ALA A 231 6.63 2.50 29.21
CA ALA A 231 5.31 3.05 29.50
C ALA A 231 4.16 2.04 29.32
N GLY A 232 4.47 0.80 28.90
CA GLY A 232 3.51 -0.26 28.62
C GLY A 232 2.69 -0.02 27.33
N ALA A 233 3.12 0.85 26.43
CA ALA A 233 2.56 1.02 25.10
C ALA A 233 3.12 -0.02 24.13
N LEU A 234 2.34 -0.39 23.09
CA LEU A 234 2.80 -1.29 22.04
C LEU A 234 3.59 -0.51 20.98
N LEU A 235 4.58 -1.16 20.35
CA LEU A 235 5.24 -0.64 19.16
C LEU A 235 4.66 -1.29 17.90
N VAL A 236 4.20 -0.45 16.97
CA VAL A 236 3.72 -0.83 15.65
C VAL A 236 4.73 -0.32 14.61
N SER A 237 5.39 -1.24 13.92
CA SER A 237 6.23 -0.92 12.76
C SER A 237 5.38 -0.84 11.50
N VAL A 238 5.53 0.21 10.72
CA VAL A 238 4.81 0.45 9.47
C VAL A 238 5.80 0.52 8.32
N THR A 239 5.76 -0.45 7.41
CA THR A 239 6.69 -0.55 6.28
C THR A 239 5.95 -0.21 4.99
N GLN A 240 6.42 0.79 4.26
CA GLN A 240 5.86 1.19 2.97
C GLN A 240 6.56 0.52 1.80
N GLU A 241 7.89 0.37 1.90
CA GLU A 241 8.73 -0.29 0.92
C GLU A 241 9.14 -1.67 1.44
N ALA A 242 8.37 -2.69 1.04
CA ALA A 242 8.57 -4.05 1.56
C ALA A 242 9.89 -4.71 1.11
N LEU A 243 10.53 -4.26 0.02
CA LEU A 243 11.87 -4.75 -0.35
C LEU A 243 12.92 -4.43 0.71
N ALA A 244 12.66 -3.47 1.60
CA ALA A 244 13.51 -3.17 2.74
C ALA A 244 13.75 -4.40 3.65
N PHE A 245 12.80 -5.33 3.73
CA PHE A 245 12.97 -6.60 4.48
C PHE A 245 14.10 -7.50 3.95
N GLY A 246 14.56 -7.28 2.73
CA GLY A 246 15.74 -7.98 2.19
C GLY A 246 17.08 -7.39 2.69
N TRP A 247 17.07 -6.25 3.38
CA TRP A 247 18.26 -5.55 3.84
C TRP A 247 18.23 -5.20 5.33
N LEU A 248 17.08 -4.78 5.84
CA LEU A 248 16.89 -4.39 7.23
C LEU A 248 16.49 -5.61 8.08
N GLU A 249 16.88 -5.59 9.35
CA GLU A 249 16.45 -6.65 10.29
C GLU A 249 14.93 -6.58 10.49
N ALA A 250 14.32 -7.73 10.66
CA ALA A 250 12.88 -7.88 10.81
C ALA A 250 12.36 -7.11 12.04
N PRO A 251 11.28 -6.30 11.90
CA PRO A 251 10.82 -5.43 12.98
C PRO A 251 10.40 -6.16 14.25
N GLY A 252 9.90 -7.40 14.14
CA GLY A 252 9.57 -8.23 15.30
C GLY A 252 10.79 -8.58 16.16
N LYS A 253 11.96 -8.77 15.54
CA LYS A 253 13.22 -8.99 16.26
C LYS A 253 13.77 -7.71 16.90
N LEU A 254 13.36 -6.56 16.40
CA LEU A 254 13.74 -5.23 16.91
C LEU A 254 12.76 -4.67 17.94
N GLY A 255 11.83 -5.49 18.44
CA GLY A 255 10.91 -5.12 19.51
C GLY A 255 9.51 -4.71 19.06
N ALA A 256 9.19 -4.71 17.77
CA ALA A 256 7.82 -4.43 17.32
C ALA A 256 6.85 -5.52 17.83
N ASP A 257 5.70 -5.09 18.33
CA ASP A 257 4.60 -5.96 18.73
C ASP A 257 3.69 -6.31 17.58
N LEU A 258 3.50 -5.35 16.66
CA LEU A 258 2.78 -5.50 15.40
C LEU A 258 3.65 -4.95 14.27
N ALA A 259 3.59 -5.58 13.11
CA ALA A 259 4.18 -5.09 11.87
C ALA A 259 3.13 -5.05 10.78
N THR A 260 3.02 -3.91 10.11
CA THR A 260 2.02 -3.66 9.06
C THR A 260 2.62 -2.83 7.93
N GLY A 261 1.94 -2.76 6.80
CA GLY A 261 2.41 -1.93 5.70
C GLY A 261 1.89 -2.35 4.34
N GLU A 262 2.65 -1.96 3.33
CA GLU A 262 2.34 -2.15 1.92
C GLU A 262 3.30 -3.16 1.28
N ALA A 263 2.75 -4.20 0.67
CA ALA A 263 3.52 -5.25 -0.01
C ALA A 263 3.45 -5.14 -1.55
N MET A 264 3.10 -3.97 -2.09
CA MET A 264 3.03 -3.70 -3.53
C MET A 264 4.33 -4.07 -4.25
N SER A 265 5.47 -3.76 -3.66
CA SER A 265 6.80 -4.02 -4.23
C SER A 265 7.06 -5.50 -4.52
N PHE A 266 6.30 -6.41 -3.94
CA PHE A 266 6.36 -7.83 -4.24
C PHE A 266 5.54 -8.18 -5.49
N GLY A 267 6.01 -7.72 -6.65
CA GLY A 267 5.49 -8.13 -7.95
C GLY A 267 4.22 -7.41 -8.43
N ASN A 268 3.77 -6.37 -7.77
CA ASN A 268 2.66 -5.54 -8.24
C ASN A 268 3.20 -4.29 -8.95
N ARG A 269 2.75 -4.06 -10.18
CA ARG A 269 3.16 -2.89 -10.96
C ARG A 269 2.41 -1.64 -10.53
N LEU A 270 3.02 -0.49 -10.72
CA LEU A 270 2.32 0.79 -10.60
C LEU A 270 1.11 0.83 -11.55
N ASN A 271 -0.05 1.17 -11.04
CA ASN A 271 -1.30 1.18 -11.81
C ASN A 271 -2.33 2.16 -11.21
N PHE A 272 -2.17 3.45 -11.48
CA PHE A 272 -3.16 4.50 -11.18
C PHE A 272 -3.79 4.45 -9.77
N GLY A 273 -2.99 4.14 -8.75
CA GLY A 273 -3.43 4.07 -7.35
C GLY A 273 -3.94 2.71 -6.88
N GLY A 274 -3.58 1.63 -7.55
CA GLY A 274 -3.88 0.26 -7.07
C GLY A 274 -4.23 -0.72 -8.18
N PRO A 275 -4.60 -1.95 -7.81
CA PRO A 275 -4.73 -2.45 -6.44
C PRO A 275 -3.41 -2.60 -5.72
N TYR A 276 -3.42 -2.34 -4.41
CA TYR A 276 -2.29 -2.52 -3.49
C TYR A 276 -2.48 -3.74 -2.60
N LEU A 277 -1.53 -3.98 -1.67
CA LEU A 277 -1.52 -5.18 -0.85
C LEU A 277 -1.10 -4.85 0.58
N GLY A 278 -2.07 -4.65 1.45
CA GLY A 278 -1.79 -4.49 2.86
C GLY A 278 -1.42 -5.80 3.55
N PHE A 279 -0.50 -5.74 4.51
CA PHE A 279 -0.17 -6.86 5.38
C PHE A 279 -0.25 -6.46 6.85
N LEU A 280 -0.48 -7.44 7.71
CA LEU A 280 -0.43 -7.28 9.15
C LEU A 280 0.03 -8.60 9.78
N ALA A 281 1.09 -8.52 10.59
CA ALA A 281 1.61 -9.62 11.39
C ALA A 281 1.70 -9.22 12.87
N VAL A 282 1.54 -10.20 13.75
CA VAL A 282 1.43 -10.00 15.20
C VAL A 282 2.06 -11.19 15.96
N LYS A 283 2.29 -11.01 17.27
CA LYS A 283 2.67 -12.11 18.18
C LYS A 283 1.54 -13.12 18.30
N ASP A 284 1.84 -14.39 18.51
CA ASP A 284 0.84 -15.48 18.65
C ASP A 284 -0.20 -15.21 19.75
N SER A 285 0.23 -14.60 20.85
CA SER A 285 -0.65 -14.23 21.96
C SER A 285 -1.75 -13.24 21.56
N GLN A 286 -1.60 -12.49 20.47
CA GLN A 286 -2.47 -11.43 19.98
C GLN A 286 -3.39 -11.87 18.84
N LYS A 287 -3.22 -13.06 18.27
CA LYS A 287 -3.91 -13.56 17.06
C LYS A 287 -5.43 -13.47 17.09
N ARG A 288 -6.07 -13.49 18.28
CA ARG A 288 -7.52 -13.41 18.41
C ARG A 288 -8.10 -12.01 18.14
N GLU A 289 -7.25 -10.98 18.18
CA GLU A 289 -7.63 -9.59 17.86
C GLU A 289 -7.19 -9.20 16.43
N LEU A 290 -6.50 -10.10 15.70
CA LEU A 290 -6.01 -9.84 14.35
C LEU A 290 -7.19 -9.60 13.39
N PRO A 291 -7.28 -8.46 12.70
CA PRO A 291 -8.33 -8.18 11.72
C PRO A 291 -8.13 -8.97 10.43
N GLY A 292 -9.18 -9.05 9.62
CA GLY A 292 -9.14 -9.74 8.34
C GLY A 292 -9.16 -11.27 8.47
N ARG A 293 -9.07 -11.93 7.34
CA ARG A 293 -9.13 -13.39 7.27
C ARG A 293 -7.82 -14.03 7.68
N VAL A 294 -7.93 -15.23 8.25
CA VAL A 294 -6.80 -16.08 8.60
C VAL A 294 -7.08 -17.49 8.10
N VAL A 295 -6.14 -18.04 7.38
CA VAL A 295 -6.16 -19.43 6.91
C VAL A 295 -5.34 -20.29 7.86
N GLY A 296 -5.90 -21.43 8.27
CA GLY A 296 -5.24 -22.42 9.08
C GLY A 296 -5.00 -23.71 8.28
N GLN A 297 -3.92 -24.42 8.62
CA GLN A 297 -3.67 -25.76 8.13
C GLN A 297 -4.34 -26.78 9.05
N THR A 298 -4.94 -27.81 8.46
CA THR A 298 -5.59 -28.91 9.18
C THR A 298 -5.30 -30.24 8.50
N ARG A 299 -5.88 -31.34 9.03
CA ARG A 299 -5.86 -32.65 8.38
C ARG A 299 -7.29 -33.15 8.27
N ASP A 300 -7.58 -33.81 7.16
CA ASP A 300 -8.85 -34.49 6.94
C ASP A 300 -8.90 -35.85 7.69
N LEU A 301 -9.99 -36.60 7.50
CA LEU A 301 -10.21 -37.88 8.15
C LEU A 301 -9.19 -38.96 7.71
N ASP A 302 -8.62 -38.82 6.50
CA ASP A 302 -7.62 -39.71 5.93
C ASP A 302 -6.18 -39.24 6.28
N GLY A 303 -6.04 -38.19 7.07
CA GLY A 303 -4.76 -37.62 7.48
C GLY A 303 -4.09 -36.72 6.44
N GLN A 304 -4.75 -36.42 5.32
CA GLN A 304 -4.24 -35.50 4.30
C GLN A 304 -4.24 -34.05 4.79
N VAL A 305 -3.22 -33.30 4.39
CA VAL A 305 -3.15 -31.88 4.70
C VAL A 305 -4.21 -31.13 3.93
N GLY A 306 -4.95 -30.27 4.61
CA GLY A 306 -5.95 -29.36 4.06
C GLY A 306 -5.87 -27.99 4.68
N TYR A 307 -6.52 -27.02 4.07
CA TYR A 307 -6.54 -25.62 4.50
C TYR A 307 -7.97 -25.14 4.68
N VAL A 308 -8.22 -24.33 5.71
CA VAL A 308 -9.55 -23.83 6.04
C VAL A 308 -9.46 -22.37 6.52
N LEU A 309 -10.53 -21.61 6.35
CA LEU A 309 -10.67 -20.34 7.04
C LEU A 309 -10.84 -20.61 8.56
N THR A 310 -10.10 -19.85 9.36
CA THR A 310 -10.12 -20.00 10.82
C THR A 310 -10.42 -18.66 11.52
N LEU A 311 -10.72 -18.70 12.81
CA LEU A 311 -11.04 -17.52 13.63
C LEU A 311 -12.18 -16.66 13.06
N THR A 312 -13.07 -17.21 12.25
CA THR A 312 -14.16 -16.49 11.55
C THR A 312 -15.22 -15.91 12.51
N ALA A 313 -15.30 -16.42 13.75
CA ALA A 313 -16.24 -15.92 14.77
C ALA A 313 -16.08 -14.44 15.13
N ARG A 314 -14.96 -13.78 14.77
CA ARG A 314 -14.70 -12.34 14.96
C ARG A 314 -15.09 -11.47 13.76
N GLU A 315 -15.44 -12.07 12.62
CA GLU A 315 -15.79 -11.36 11.40
C GLU A 315 -17.21 -10.79 11.41
N GLN A 316 -17.45 -9.77 10.58
CA GLN A 316 -18.72 -9.02 10.59
C GLN A 316 -19.95 -9.86 10.18
N HIS A 317 -19.83 -10.88 9.33
CA HIS A 317 -20.96 -11.76 8.97
C HIS A 317 -21.45 -12.63 10.12
N ILE A 318 -20.64 -12.80 11.19
CA ILE A 318 -21.00 -13.49 12.43
C ILE A 318 -21.36 -12.48 13.52
N ARG A 319 -20.46 -11.53 13.79
CA ARG A 319 -20.55 -10.60 14.94
C ARG A 319 -21.32 -9.32 14.63
N ARG A 320 -21.57 -8.98 13.37
CA ARG A 320 -22.25 -7.75 12.92
C ARG A 320 -21.54 -6.50 13.46
N ASP A 321 -22.28 -5.65 14.22
CA ASP A 321 -21.78 -4.43 14.86
C ASP A 321 -20.68 -4.66 15.91
N LYS A 322 -20.58 -5.89 16.44
CA LYS A 322 -19.57 -6.31 17.43
C LYS A 322 -18.35 -6.99 16.80
N ALA A 323 -18.20 -6.92 15.47
CA ALA A 323 -17.05 -7.49 14.79
C ALA A 323 -15.75 -6.78 15.21
N THR A 324 -14.64 -7.50 15.14
CA THR A 324 -13.31 -6.97 15.45
C THR A 324 -12.91 -5.86 14.48
N SER A 325 -13.36 -5.95 13.22
CA SER A 325 -13.08 -5.00 12.14
C SER A 325 -14.23 -5.00 11.14
N ASN A 326 -14.33 -3.95 10.34
CA ASN A 326 -15.23 -3.87 9.19
C ASN A 326 -14.60 -4.43 7.88
N ILE A 327 -13.39 -4.95 7.94
CA ILE A 327 -12.77 -5.65 6.81
C ILE A 327 -13.60 -6.88 6.44
N CYS A 328 -14.06 -6.93 5.17
CA CYS A 328 -14.92 -8.01 4.69
C CYS A 328 -14.14 -9.13 4.02
N SER A 329 -13.13 -8.77 3.24
CA SER A 329 -12.34 -9.71 2.44
C SER A 329 -10.84 -9.36 2.50
N ASN A 330 -10.10 -9.80 1.50
CA ASN A 330 -8.67 -9.57 1.34
C ASN A 330 -8.35 -9.35 -0.14
N GLN A 331 -7.10 -9.07 -0.46
CA GLN A 331 -6.59 -8.93 -1.83
C GLN A 331 -6.05 -10.27 -2.36
N GLY A 332 -6.92 -11.28 -2.50
CA GLY A 332 -6.49 -12.66 -2.78
C GLY A 332 -5.59 -12.81 -4.01
N LEU A 333 -5.96 -12.23 -5.16
CA LEU A 333 -5.16 -12.29 -6.39
C LEU A 333 -3.84 -11.50 -6.25
N VAL A 334 -3.86 -10.36 -5.56
CA VAL A 334 -2.66 -9.53 -5.34
C VAL A 334 -1.72 -10.22 -4.34
N ALA A 335 -2.26 -10.89 -3.32
CA ALA A 335 -1.49 -11.73 -2.40
C ALA A 335 -0.84 -12.93 -3.10
N LEU A 336 -1.56 -13.58 -4.05
CA LEU A 336 -0.98 -14.63 -4.90
C LEU A 336 0.18 -14.08 -5.72
N ARG A 337 0.03 -12.87 -6.28
CA ARG A 337 1.07 -12.19 -7.04
C ARG A 337 2.34 -12.01 -6.21
N ALA A 338 2.19 -11.50 -4.99
CA ALA A 338 3.29 -11.34 -4.04
C ALA A 338 3.91 -12.69 -3.64
N ASN A 339 3.10 -13.70 -3.39
CA ASN A 339 3.58 -15.05 -3.08
C ASN A 339 4.44 -15.61 -4.23
N ILE A 340 3.95 -15.57 -5.47
CA ILE A 340 4.71 -16.05 -6.65
C ILE A 340 6.03 -15.26 -6.80
N TYR A 341 5.98 -13.94 -6.64
CA TYR A 341 7.18 -13.10 -6.73
C TYR A 341 8.22 -13.49 -5.70
N LEU A 342 7.83 -13.63 -4.43
CA LEU A 342 8.73 -14.01 -3.34
C LEU A 342 9.29 -15.42 -3.50
N GLN A 343 8.47 -16.38 -4.00
CA GLN A 343 8.93 -17.74 -4.31
C GLN A 343 9.96 -17.77 -5.46
N LEU A 344 9.78 -16.92 -6.47
CA LEU A 344 10.74 -16.80 -7.58
C LEU A 344 12.03 -16.10 -7.13
N ALA A 345 11.94 -15.08 -6.31
CA ALA A 345 13.11 -14.37 -5.80
C ALA A 345 13.91 -15.24 -4.81
N GLY A 346 13.21 -15.89 -3.91
CA GLY A 346 13.82 -16.56 -2.77
C GLY A 346 14.58 -15.58 -1.85
N PRO A 347 15.18 -16.07 -0.76
CA PRO A 347 15.92 -15.22 0.17
C PRO A 347 17.10 -14.50 -0.49
N GLU A 348 17.86 -15.19 -1.33
CA GLU A 348 19.03 -14.64 -2.02
C GLU A 348 18.65 -13.56 -3.04
N GLY A 349 17.56 -13.79 -3.80
CA GLY A 349 17.06 -12.82 -4.78
C GLY A 349 16.54 -11.57 -4.09
N LEU A 350 15.77 -11.72 -3.00
CA LEU A 350 15.27 -10.59 -2.21
C LEU A 350 16.40 -9.74 -1.64
N GLN A 351 17.42 -10.39 -1.03
CA GLN A 351 18.62 -9.70 -0.55
C GLN A 351 19.39 -9.02 -1.68
N GLY A 352 19.51 -9.69 -2.84
CA GLY A 352 20.17 -9.13 -4.03
C GLY A 352 19.47 -7.87 -4.55
N LEU A 353 18.14 -7.88 -4.61
CA LEU A 353 17.33 -6.73 -5.01
C LEU A 353 17.47 -5.57 -4.01
N ALA A 354 17.29 -5.85 -2.72
CA ALA A 354 17.41 -4.85 -1.67
C ALA A 354 18.80 -4.18 -1.67
N ARG A 355 19.87 -4.98 -1.82
CA ARG A 355 21.24 -4.46 -1.94
C ARG A 355 21.43 -3.54 -3.15
N GLN A 356 20.84 -3.88 -4.31
CA GLN A 356 20.88 -3.01 -5.48
C GLN A 356 20.16 -1.68 -5.22
N ASN A 357 19.00 -1.70 -4.58
CA ASN A 357 18.24 -0.51 -4.21
C ASN A 357 19.10 0.42 -3.33
N VAL A 358 19.67 -0.11 -2.23
CA VAL A 358 20.56 0.67 -1.35
C VAL A 358 21.76 1.24 -2.13
N ALA A 359 22.46 0.39 -2.90
CA ALA A 359 23.66 0.82 -3.60
C ALA A 359 23.39 1.93 -4.64
N LYS A 360 22.27 1.84 -5.36
CA LYS A 360 21.89 2.85 -6.36
C LYS A 360 21.40 4.15 -5.72
N ALA A 361 20.65 4.07 -4.62
CA ALA A 361 20.26 5.23 -3.86
C ALA A 361 21.45 5.97 -3.27
N GLN A 362 22.41 5.25 -2.67
CA GLN A 362 23.66 5.83 -2.16
C GLN A 362 24.50 6.43 -3.28
N TYR A 363 24.58 5.76 -4.44
CA TYR A 363 25.29 6.30 -5.60
C TYR A 363 24.63 7.60 -6.07
N LEU A 364 23.33 7.61 -6.28
CA LEU A 364 22.58 8.82 -6.64
C LEU A 364 22.81 9.94 -5.63
N GLN A 365 22.67 9.64 -4.33
CA GLN A 365 22.90 10.62 -3.26
C GLN A 365 24.31 11.22 -3.33
N SER A 366 25.33 10.37 -3.46
CA SER A 366 26.72 10.84 -3.54
C SER A 366 26.94 11.77 -4.75
N ARG A 367 26.36 11.43 -5.92
CA ARG A 367 26.47 12.24 -7.13
C ARG A 367 25.73 13.58 -7.00
N LEU A 368 24.56 13.59 -6.38
CA LEU A 368 23.83 14.85 -6.14
C LEU A 368 24.58 15.77 -5.17
N LEU A 369 25.19 15.22 -4.12
CA LEU A 369 25.96 16.00 -3.13
C LEU A 369 27.28 16.56 -3.67
N GLU A 370 27.76 16.13 -4.83
CA GLU A 370 28.88 16.76 -5.56
C GLU A 370 28.45 18.06 -6.24
N LEU A 371 27.14 18.29 -6.45
CA LEU A 371 26.63 19.52 -7.03
C LEU A 371 26.56 20.63 -5.94
N PRO A 372 27.00 21.87 -6.22
CA PRO A 372 27.17 22.90 -5.20
C PRO A 372 25.87 23.38 -4.56
N ASP A 373 24.73 23.17 -5.23
CA ASP A 373 23.41 23.61 -4.75
C ASP A 373 22.65 22.54 -3.95
N PHE A 374 23.24 21.35 -3.81
CA PHE A 374 22.64 20.26 -3.06
C PHE A 374 23.36 20.00 -1.74
N SER A 375 22.59 19.70 -0.70
CA SER A 375 23.12 19.30 0.60
C SER A 375 22.22 18.24 1.23
N SER A 376 22.78 17.43 2.15
CA SER A 376 22.02 16.47 2.92
C SER A 376 21.48 17.14 4.19
N PRO A 377 20.15 17.20 4.42
CA PRO A 377 19.59 17.75 5.65
C PRO A 377 19.68 16.76 6.82
N PHE A 378 19.82 15.46 6.57
CA PHE A 378 19.85 14.39 7.57
C PHE A 378 21.12 13.55 7.46
N GLN A 379 21.63 13.08 8.60
CA GLN A 379 22.85 12.27 8.69
C GLN A 379 22.57 10.84 9.17
N VAL A 380 21.40 10.30 8.82
CA VAL A 380 20.95 8.95 9.21
C VAL A 380 20.95 8.00 8.01
N PRO A 381 21.12 6.70 8.23
CA PRO A 381 21.03 5.71 7.14
C PRO A 381 19.66 5.74 6.45
N CYS A 382 19.68 5.54 5.12
CA CYS A 382 18.49 5.42 4.30
C CYS A 382 18.49 4.10 3.55
N PHE A 383 17.31 3.66 3.08
CA PHE A 383 17.18 2.46 2.25
C PHE A 383 17.31 2.80 0.76
N ASN A 384 16.20 2.98 0.05
CA ASN A 384 16.16 3.31 -1.37
C ASN A 384 15.64 4.71 -1.65
N GLU A 385 15.27 5.43 -0.61
CA GLU A 385 14.89 6.85 -0.64
C GLU A 385 15.78 7.66 0.28
N PHE A 386 16.00 8.93 -0.09
CA PHE A 386 16.76 9.89 0.71
C PHE A 386 16.35 11.32 0.34
N VAL A 387 16.57 12.24 1.26
CA VAL A 387 16.25 13.66 1.08
C VAL A 387 17.51 14.47 0.78
N THR A 388 17.40 15.38 -0.19
CA THR A 388 18.37 16.47 -0.36
C THR A 388 17.68 17.82 -0.22
N ARG A 389 18.41 18.83 0.25
CA ARG A 389 18.00 20.23 0.18
C ARG A 389 18.64 20.87 -1.05
N TYR A 390 17.81 21.54 -1.86
CA TYR A 390 18.23 22.26 -3.06
C TYR A 390 18.12 23.76 -2.84
N ARG A 391 19.14 24.54 -3.26
CA ARG A 391 19.16 26.00 -3.08
C ARG A 391 18.33 26.78 -4.11
N GLY A 392 17.94 26.14 -5.20
CA GLY A 392 17.18 26.74 -6.28
C GLY A 392 15.67 26.52 -6.14
N ASP A 393 14.97 26.78 -7.24
CA ASP A 393 13.52 26.57 -7.37
C ASP A 393 13.20 25.10 -7.72
N VAL A 394 12.52 24.38 -6.84
CA VAL A 394 12.20 22.96 -7.01
C VAL A 394 11.23 22.72 -8.18
N PRO A 395 10.15 23.48 -8.36
CA PRO A 395 9.30 23.38 -9.55
C PRO A 395 10.06 23.54 -10.87
N ALA A 396 10.96 24.51 -10.98
CA ALA A 396 11.78 24.69 -12.20
C ALA A 396 12.71 23.51 -12.46
N LEU A 397 13.29 22.93 -11.40
CA LEU A 397 14.08 21.70 -11.47
C LEU A 397 13.25 20.54 -12.02
N GLN A 398 12.06 20.31 -11.46
CA GLN A 398 11.16 19.24 -11.89
C GLN A 398 10.75 19.41 -13.37
N GLU A 399 10.46 20.64 -13.79
CA GLU A 399 10.15 20.94 -15.19
C GLU A 399 11.34 20.66 -16.13
N ALA A 400 12.55 21.03 -15.74
CA ALA A 400 13.75 20.75 -16.53
C ALA A 400 14.00 19.23 -16.67
N CYS A 401 13.84 18.47 -15.60
CA CYS A 401 13.91 17.02 -15.64
C CYS A 401 12.82 16.44 -16.56
N ALA A 402 11.58 16.92 -16.45
CA ALA A 402 10.47 16.45 -17.29
C ALA A 402 10.73 16.69 -18.79
N ARG A 403 11.29 17.86 -19.15
CA ARG A 403 11.73 18.15 -20.54
C ARG A 403 12.81 17.20 -21.04
N ALA A 404 13.62 16.67 -20.13
CA ALA A 404 14.64 15.65 -20.44
C ALA A 404 14.10 14.21 -20.40
N GLY A 405 12.78 14.02 -20.21
CA GLY A 405 12.16 12.70 -20.11
C GLY A 405 12.41 11.98 -18.77
N ILE A 406 12.73 12.74 -17.72
CA ILE A 406 13.03 12.23 -16.38
C ILE A 406 11.93 12.67 -15.40
N LEU A 407 11.34 11.72 -14.67
CA LEU A 407 10.49 12.01 -13.52
C LEU A 407 11.37 12.20 -12.29
N ALA A 408 11.49 13.44 -11.84
CA ALA A 408 12.32 13.83 -10.69
C ALA A 408 11.70 13.36 -9.36
N GLY A 409 12.44 13.57 -8.25
CA GLY A 409 11.97 13.32 -6.90
C GLY A 409 10.79 14.20 -6.48
N LEU A 410 10.21 13.87 -5.33
CA LEU A 410 9.05 14.57 -4.76
C LEU A 410 9.48 15.86 -4.07
N ASP A 411 8.83 16.97 -4.39
CA ASP A 411 8.91 18.20 -3.60
C ASP A 411 8.26 18.00 -2.24
N LEU A 412 9.00 18.23 -1.18
CA LEU A 412 8.54 18.03 0.20
C LEU A 412 7.92 19.29 0.84
N ALA A 413 8.00 20.45 0.20
CA ALA A 413 7.45 21.71 0.73
C ALA A 413 5.96 21.61 1.13
N PRO A 414 5.07 20.90 0.39
CA PRO A 414 3.67 20.76 0.76
C PRO A 414 3.40 19.96 2.04
N TYR A 415 4.38 19.19 2.52
CA TYR A 415 4.18 18.27 3.66
C TYR A 415 4.58 18.86 5.00
N ALA A 416 5.60 19.72 5.02
CA ALA A 416 6.01 20.43 6.24
C ALA A 416 6.84 21.69 5.92
N PRO A 417 6.64 22.82 6.62
CA PRO A 417 7.40 24.03 6.36
C PRO A 417 8.93 23.88 6.48
N GLU A 418 9.40 23.04 7.39
CA GLU A 418 10.84 22.76 7.60
C GLU A 418 11.47 21.97 6.43
N LEU A 419 10.64 21.38 5.58
CA LEU A 419 11.03 20.65 4.37
C LEU A 419 10.97 21.52 3.10
N GLU A 420 10.78 22.81 3.23
CA GLU A 420 10.91 23.74 2.10
C GLU A 420 12.28 23.59 1.44
N HIS A 421 12.29 23.59 0.11
CA HIS A 421 13.45 23.28 -0.73
C HIS A 421 14.02 21.85 -0.58
N CYS A 422 13.32 20.96 0.07
CA CYS A 422 13.72 19.55 0.18
C CYS A 422 13.05 18.70 -0.89
N ILE A 423 13.81 17.76 -1.44
CA ILE A 423 13.37 16.82 -2.46
C ILE A 423 13.65 15.41 -1.97
N LEU A 424 12.61 14.56 -1.96
CA LEU A 424 12.73 13.12 -1.70
C LEU A 424 13.03 12.40 -3.01
N TRP A 425 14.16 11.74 -3.08
CA TRP A 425 14.62 10.95 -4.22
C TRP A 425 14.47 9.47 -3.94
N CYS A 426 14.14 8.71 -4.97
CA CYS A 426 14.09 7.25 -4.93
C CYS A 426 14.97 6.66 -6.04
N ALA A 427 15.69 5.58 -5.74
CA ALA A 427 16.33 4.76 -6.75
C ALA A 427 16.08 3.28 -6.45
N THR A 428 15.67 2.54 -7.50
CA THR A 428 15.42 1.10 -7.43
C THR A 428 16.40 0.33 -8.31
N GLU A 429 16.28 -0.99 -8.33
CA GLU A 429 17.09 -1.83 -9.22
C GLU A 429 16.87 -1.52 -10.70
N LEU A 430 15.78 -0.85 -11.07
CA LEU A 430 15.49 -0.45 -12.44
C LEU A 430 16.30 0.75 -12.92
N ASN A 431 16.80 1.59 -12.01
CA ASN A 431 17.61 2.73 -12.38
C ASN A 431 19.02 2.27 -12.81
N SER A 432 19.40 2.51 -14.07
CA SER A 432 20.75 2.24 -14.53
C SER A 432 21.70 3.37 -14.10
N ARG A 433 23.02 3.08 -14.16
CA ARG A 433 24.04 4.10 -13.92
C ARG A 433 23.92 5.26 -14.91
N GLU A 434 23.67 4.95 -16.17
CA GLU A 434 23.51 5.93 -17.25
C GLU A 434 22.33 6.86 -16.98
N GLN A 435 21.21 6.33 -16.48
CA GLN A 435 20.03 7.13 -16.10
C GLN A 435 20.32 8.04 -14.91
N ILE A 436 21.09 7.56 -13.92
CA ILE A 436 21.51 8.38 -12.78
C ILE A 436 22.42 9.51 -13.25
N GLU A 437 23.42 9.21 -14.07
CA GLU A 437 24.32 10.24 -14.62
C GLU A 437 23.57 11.26 -15.51
N GLN A 438 22.61 10.81 -16.31
CA GLN A 438 21.75 11.71 -17.09
C GLN A 438 21.00 12.70 -16.20
N LEU A 439 20.40 12.22 -15.10
CA LEU A 439 19.77 13.09 -14.11
C LEU A 439 20.77 14.12 -13.55
N VAL A 440 21.96 13.66 -13.11
CA VAL A 440 23.00 14.53 -12.56
C VAL A 440 23.44 15.60 -13.57
N GLU A 441 23.61 15.23 -14.84
CA GLU A 441 23.95 16.20 -15.91
C GLU A 441 22.86 17.27 -16.11
N VAL A 442 21.58 16.88 -16.08
CA VAL A 442 20.47 17.85 -16.16
C VAL A 442 20.52 18.82 -15.00
N LEU A 443 20.72 18.31 -13.78
CA LEU A 443 20.77 19.13 -12.57
C LEU A 443 22.02 20.03 -12.50
N ALA A 444 23.16 19.54 -12.99
CA ALA A 444 24.40 20.34 -13.06
C ALA A 444 24.25 21.58 -13.97
N ARG A 445 23.48 21.48 -15.06
CA ARG A 445 23.19 22.63 -15.94
C ARG A 445 22.33 23.70 -15.26
N LEU A 446 21.51 23.32 -14.26
CA LEU A 446 20.71 24.27 -13.47
C LEU A 446 21.54 24.95 -12.38
N SER A 447 22.60 24.29 -11.91
CA SER A 447 23.52 24.77 -10.87
C SER A 447 24.67 25.67 -11.42
N GLY A 448 24.69 25.96 -12.72
CA GLY A 448 25.68 26.87 -13.32
C GLY A 448 25.37 28.35 -13.03
N PRO A 449 26.36 29.26 -13.19
CA PRO A 449 26.10 30.69 -13.00
C PRO A 449 24.98 31.14 -13.93
N ALA A 450 23.98 31.81 -13.38
CA ALA A 450 22.84 32.37 -14.10
C ALA A 450 23.37 33.34 -15.20
N GLY A 451 23.48 32.86 -16.42
CA GLY A 451 23.92 33.67 -17.53
C GLY A 451 24.57 32.91 -18.68
N GLU A 452 23.89 31.97 -19.30
CA GLU A 452 24.06 31.61 -20.72
C GLU A 452 22.85 30.73 -21.10
N ALA A 453 21.73 31.40 -21.41
CA ALA A 453 20.57 30.79 -22.04
C ALA A 453 20.32 31.53 -23.37
#